data_2702a6fa9f59b0c7562e703e09627169
#
_entry.id   2702a6fa9f59b0c7562e703e09627169
#
_cell.length_a   1.000
_cell.length_b   1.000
_cell.length_c   1.000
_cell.angle_alpha   90.00
_cell.angle_beta   90.00
_cell.angle_gamma   90.00
#
_symmetry.space_group_name_H-M   'P 1'
#
loop_
_entity.id
_entity.type
_entity.pdbx_description
1 polymer ?
#
loop_
_entity_poly.entity_id
_entity_poly.type
_entity_poly.pdbx_seq_one_letter_code
_entity_poly.pdbx_strand_id
1 'polypeptide(L)'
;MRTPRFFVVATLAVLLSALVGGFVGSSAQATQDQVSQQYRVFTAALAAVDREYVEAVPSDRLIYDAVGGMLQTLDPHSSFFDPKSYAQMRERQEGKYYGLGISIQVIDGDITVMSLFEGSPAYRSGIRRGDIIARIKGEDTKNWTSEAAVKQLKGNKGTKVNIVTVRGAIMLDPQTGYIKLDSFSETSDKEVGDALEKLKAQGMKRLVFDLRDNPGGPLDQAIRISNRFLPRGDMIVYTRGRVANADQDYRGTDDPDFTGPMVVLTNRNSASASEIVSGSLQDHDRALVVGETTFGKALVQSVYKISEGAGLALTTGRYFTPSGRMIQRPWDNAFDEYLTYTLRDQTGQREHAAAQLKYTDAGRKVYSGGGIEPDKFFVGPVQGFNPTRFGRSLVSRAAFANFAERYTAEGDTRMSAATEGRKRLARGFAVTDAMIGEFKTFLQTEQKMKVDEEAFAKDLEFIRAMIHYDIDDALFGVNERQKNLVSKDPQAQFALGQFGEAVKLTELSRNKTTSKGGQ
;
A
#
# COMPACT_ATOMS: atom_id res chain seq x y z
N MET A 1 -68.48 -26.11 -32.00
CA MET A 1 -68.49 -24.73 -31.46
C MET A 1 -67.74 -24.69 -30.12
N ARG A 2 -66.43 -24.43 -30.18
CA ARG A 2 -65.56 -24.33 -28.97
C ARG A 2 -64.72 -23.04 -29.05
N THR A 3 -65.32 -21.86 -28.96
CA THR A 3 -64.57 -20.64 -29.16
C THR A 3 -64.81 -19.44 -28.23
N PRO A 4 -65.76 -19.40 -27.28
CA PRO A 4 -65.85 -18.18 -26.46
C PRO A 4 -64.88 -18.12 -25.26
N ARG A 5 -64.44 -19.26 -24.71
CA ARG A 5 -63.56 -19.25 -23.53
C ARG A 5 -62.11 -18.78 -23.83
N PHE A 6 -61.59 -19.08 -25.02
CA PHE A 6 -60.23 -18.68 -25.40
C PHE A 6 -60.13 -17.15 -25.60
N PHE A 7 -61.14 -16.55 -26.20
CA PHE A 7 -61.18 -15.08 -26.38
C PHE A 7 -61.30 -14.34 -25.04
N VAL A 8 -62.07 -14.84 -24.10
CA VAL A 8 -62.22 -14.22 -22.79
C VAL A 8 -60.90 -14.29 -21.98
N VAL A 9 -60.20 -15.43 -22.02
CA VAL A 9 -58.88 -15.58 -21.34
C VAL A 9 -57.82 -14.70 -22.00
N ALA A 10 -57.79 -14.63 -23.34
CA ALA A 10 -56.83 -13.76 -24.06
C ALA A 10 -57.09 -12.27 -23.77
N THR A 11 -58.35 -11.84 -23.71
CA THR A 11 -58.72 -10.47 -23.42
C THR A 11 -58.39 -10.10 -21.94
N LEU A 12 -58.64 -11.00 -20.99
CA LEU A 12 -58.23 -10.83 -19.59
C LEU A 12 -56.73 -10.77 -19.43
N ALA A 13 -55.95 -11.58 -20.13
CA ALA A 13 -54.49 -11.55 -20.12
C ALA A 13 -53.92 -10.23 -20.67
N VAL A 14 -54.52 -9.72 -21.75
CA VAL A 14 -54.12 -8.41 -22.36
C VAL A 14 -54.49 -7.26 -21.38
N LEU A 15 -55.66 -7.29 -20.76
CA LEU A 15 -56.07 -6.27 -19.78
C LEU A 15 -55.19 -6.32 -18.52
N LEU A 16 -54.82 -7.51 -18.02
CA LEU A 16 -53.92 -7.66 -16.91
C LEU A 16 -52.50 -7.16 -17.27
N SER A 17 -52.00 -7.48 -18.45
CA SER A 17 -50.73 -6.98 -18.95
C SER A 17 -50.70 -5.45 -19.09
N ALA A 18 -51.81 -4.86 -19.57
CA ALA A 18 -51.93 -3.41 -19.71
C ALA A 18 -51.99 -2.71 -18.33
N LEU A 19 -52.68 -3.31 -17.34
CA LEU A 19 -52.74 -2.81 -15.96
C LEU A 19 -51.36 -2.91 -15.28
N VAL A 20 -50.68 -4.02 -15.39
CA VAL A 20 -49.34 -4.21 -14.84
C VAL A 20 -48.33 -3.31 -15.55
N GLY A 21 -48.38 -3.22 -16.86
CA GLY A 21 -47.54 -2.32 -17.66
C GLY A 21 -47.78 -0.84 -17.34
N GLY A 22 -49.02 -0.44 -17.11
CA GLY A 22 -49.38 0.92 -16.72
C GLY A 22 -48.87 1.28 -15.30
N PHE A 23 -48.92 0.34 -14.36
CA PHE A 23 -48.40 0.56 -12.99
C PHE A 23 -46.87 0.61 -12.95
N VAL A 24 -46.20 -0.30 -13.66
CA VAL A 24 -44.72 -0.33 -13.72
C VAL A 24 -44.21 0.85 -14.55
N GLY A 25 -44.87 1.18 -15.67
CA GLY A 25 -44.54 2.32 -16.48
C GLY A 25 -44.67 3.67 -15.79
N SER A 26 -45.76 3.87 -14.99
CA SER A 26 -45.95 5.11 -14.24
C SER A 26 -44.93 5.27 -13.10
N SER A 27 -44.51 4.20 -12.45
CA SER A 27 -43.45 4.24 -11.43
C SER A 27 -42.10 4.57 -12.02
N ALA A 28 -41.74 4.01 -13.18
CA ALA A 28 -40.50 4.30 -13.88
C ALA A 28 -40.48 5.74 -14.41
N GLN A 29 -41.59 6.26 -14.91
CA GLN A 29 -41.72 7.62 -15.41
C GLN A 29 -41.65 8.67 -14.29
N ALA A 30 -42.30 8.41 -13.15
CA ALA A 30 -42.21 9.27 -11.97
C ALA A 30 -40.78 9.37 -11.41
N THR A 31 -40.02 8.26 -11.42
CA THR A 31 -38.61 8.27 -11.00
C THR A 31 -37.73 9.06 -11.96
N GLN A 32 -37.97 8.95 -13.28
CA GLN A 32 -37.23 9.68 -14.30
C GLN A 32 -37.52 11.18 -14.27
N ASP A 33 -38.77 11.59 -14.00
CA ASP A 33 -39.15 12.99 -13.85
C ASP A 33 -38.52 13.63 -12.59
N GLN A 34 -38.43 12.91 -11.49
CA GLN A 34 -37.75 13.38 -10.28
C GLN A 34 -36.25 13.59 -10.49
N VAL A 35 -35.58 12.65 -11.14
CA VAL A 35 -34.15 12.76 -11.48
C VAL A 35 -33.92 13.96 -12.41
N SER A 36 -34.75 14.13 -13.44
CA SER A 36 -34.68 15.27 -14.35
C SER A 36 -34.86 16.61 -13.64
N GLN A 37 -35.73 16.68 -12.65
CA GLN A 37 -35.94 17.89 -11.85
C GLN A 37 -34.70 18.21 -11.00
N GLN A 38 -34.07 17.21 -10.36
CA GLN A 38 -32.86 17.41 -9.57
C GLN A 38 -31.67 17.86 -10.45
N TYR A 39 -31.53 17.34 -11.65
CA TYR A 39 -30.52 17.83 -12.60
C TYR A 39 -30.73 19.30 -12.98
N ARG A 40 -31.97 19.75 -13.17
CA ARG A 40 -32.28 21.17 -13.42
C ARG A 40 -31.88 22.06 -12.26
N VAL A 41 -32.15 21.63 -11.02
CA VAL A 41 -31.76 22.37 -9.80
C VAL A 41 -30.25 22.49 -9.75
N PHE A 42 -29.50 21.40 -9.94
CA PHE A 42 -28.05 21.39 -9.94
C PHE A 42 -27.46 22.31 -11.04
N THR A 43 -27.98 22.20 -12.26
CA THR A 43 -27.51 23.02 -13.39
C THR A 43 -27.81 24.50 -13.19
N ALA A 44 -28.97 24.84 -12.64
CA ALA A 44 -29.34 26.22 -12.32
C ALA A 44 -28.44 26.82 -11.21
N ALA A 45 -28.12 26.03 -10.18
CA ALA A 45 -27.20 26.45 -9.13
C ALA A 45 -25.79 26.68 -9.67
N LEU A 46 -25.28 25.77 -10.51
CA LEU A 46 -23.99 25.90 -11.14
C LEU A 46 -23.91 27.18 -12.03
N ALA A 47 -24.94 27.40 -12.86
CA ALA A 47 -25.03 28.59 -13.70
C ALA A 47 -25.13 29.90 -12.90
N ALA A 48 -25.79 29.86 -11.72
CA ALA A 48 -25.85 31.03 -10.84
C ALA A 48 -24.48 31.33 -10.22
N VAL A 49 -23.75 30.32 -9.77
CA VAL A 49 -22.37 30.50 -9.25
C VAL A 49 -21.44 31.03 -10.33
N ASP A 50 -21.45 30.44 -11.53
CA ASP A 50 -20.61 30.87 -12.64
C ASP A 50 -20.85 32.33 -13.04
N ARG A 51 -22.11 32.82 -12.96
CA ARG A 51 -22.47 34.14 -13.39
C ARG A 51 -22.41 35.22 -12.29
N GLU A 52 -22.76 34.87 -11.05
CA GLU A 52 -23.02 35.85 -9.99
C GLU A 52 -21.96 35.83 -8.87
N TYR A 53 -21.06 34.83 -8.84
CA TYR A 53 -20.05 34.77 -7.78
C TYR A 53 -19.05 35.93 -7.95
N VAL A 54 -18.57 36.46 -6.81
CA VAL A 54 -17.70 37.65 -6.76
C VAL A 54 -16.38 37.50 -7.53
N GLU A 55 -15.90 36.28 -7.69
CA GLU A 55 -14.68 35.98 -8.44
C GLU A 55 -14.98 34.93 -9.53
N ALA A 56 -14.28 35.01 -10.66
CA ALA A 56 -14.39 34.01 -11.71
C ALA A 56 -13.79 32.69 -11.24
N VAL A 57 -14.59 31.63 -11.24
CA VAL A 57 -14.15 30.25 -10.88
C VAL A 57 -14.23 29.37 -12.11
N PRO A 58 -13.17 28.59 -12.45
CA PRO A 58 -13.22 27.66 -13.56
C PRO A 58 -14.36 26.64 -13.37
N SER A 59 -15.20 26.46 -14.39
CA SER A 59 -16.39 25.61 -14.33
C SER A 59 -16.04 24.14 -14.10
N ASP A 60 -14.89 23.65 -14.60
CA ASP A 60 -14.39 22.30 -14.36
C ASP A 60 -14.10 22.05 -12.87
N ARG A 61 -13.51 23.03 -12.18
CA ARG A 61 -13.28 22.96 -10.74
C ARG A 61 -14.58 22.86 -9.96
N LEU A 62 -15.58 23.68 -10.27
CA LEU A 62 -16.89 23.62 -9.62
C LEU A 62 -17.56 22.26 -9.79
N ILE A 63 -17.49 21.68 -11.00
CA ILE A 63 -18.05 20.36 -11.31
C ILE A 63 -17.29 19.27 -10.54
N TYR A 64 -15.96 19.31 -10.52
CA TYR A 64 -15.14 18.30 -9.84
C TYR A 64 -15.36 18.33 -8.33
N ASP A 65 -15.42 19.51 -7.73
CA ASP A 65 -15.69 19.70 -6.31
C ASP A 65 -17.12 19.23 -5.94
N ALA A 66 -18.11 19.50 -6.80
CA ALA A 66 -19.48 19.02 -6.62
C ALA A 66 -19.59 17.49 -6.67
N VAL A 67 -18.91 16.85 -7.63
CA VAL A 67 -18.83 15.38 -7.70
C VAL A 67 -18.11 14.83 -6.47
N GLY A 68 -17.02 15.46 -6.04
CA GLY A 68 -16.31 15.11 -4.82
C GLY A 68 -17.21 15.16 -3.59
N GLY A 69 -17.97 16.25 -3.42
CA GLY A 69 -18.94 16.40 -2.34
C GLY A 69 -20.03 15.32 -2.35
N MET A 70 -20.56 14.99 -3.52
CA MET A 70 -21.52 13.89 -3.66
C MET A 70 -20.94 12.55 -3.18
N LEU A 71 -19.69 12.25 -3.55
CA LEU A 71 -19.05 10.98 -3.18
C LEU A 71 -18.76 10.87 -1.68
N GLN A 72 -18.42 11.99 -1.04
CA GLN A 72 -18.20 12.05 0.41
C GLN A 72 -19.44 11.67 1.23
N THR A 73 -20.65 11.79 0.65
CA THR A 73 -21.89 11.34 1.32
C THR A 73 -22.06 9.82 1.31
N LEU A 74 -21.28 9.09 0.51
CA LEU A 74 -21.39 7.63 0.36
C LEU A 74 -20.49 6.89 1.35
N ASP A 75 -19.19 7.16 1.28
CA ASP A 75 -18.17 6.53 2.12
C ASP A 75 -16.83 7.31 2.02
N PRO A 76 -15.86 7.07 2.93
CA PRO A 76 -14.58 7.79 2.94
C PRO A 76 -13.60 7.38 1.82
N HIS A 77 -13.96 6.44 0.96
CA HIS A 77 -13.05 5.87 -0.05
C HIS A 77 -13.49 6.10 -1.49
N SER A 78 -14.79 6.33 -1.73
CA SER A 78 -15.26 6.72 -3.06
C SER A 78 -14.70 8.08 -3.42
N SER A 79 -14.03 8.18 -4.59
CA SER A 79 -13.26 9.37 -4.97
C SER A 79 -13.40 9.68 -6.45
N PHE A 80 -13.43 10.96 -6.78
CA PHE A 80 -13.30 11.46 -8.12
C PHE A 80 -11.84 11.85 -8.39
N PHE A 81 -11.36 11.54 -9.58
CA PHE A 81 -10.03 11.90 -10.05
C PHE A 81 -10.15 12.79 -11.28
N ASP A 82 -9.59 13.98 -11.22
CA ASP A 82 -9.33 14.76 -12.41
C ASP A 82 -8.39 14.01 -13.38
N PRO A 83 -8.25 14.42 -14.64
CA PRO A 83 -7.45 13.70 -15.63
C PRO A 83 -6.00 13.45 -15.21
N LYS A 84 -5.38 14.41 -14.49
CA LYS A 84 -3.99 14.30 -13.99
C LYS A 84 -3.90 13.26 -12.87
N SER A 85 -4.78 13.37 -11.90
CA SER A 85 -4.85 12.45 -10.75
C SER A 85 -5.21 11.02 -11.17
N TYR A 86 -6.11 10.88 -12.16
CA TYR A 86 -6.48 9.58 -12.71
C TYR A 86 -5.30 8.91 -13.42
N ALA A 87 -4.55 9.64 -14.24
CA ALA A 87 -3.36 9.13 -14.88
C ALA A 87 -2.29 8.69 -13.87
N GLN A 88 -2.08 9.46 -12.81
CA GLN A 88 -1.13 9.12 -11.74
C GLN A 88 -1.57 7.87 -10.94
N MET A 89 -2.86 7.72 -10.69
CA MET A 89 -3.41 6.54 -10.03
C MET A 89 -3.19 5.30 -10.89
N ARG A 90 -3.47 5.40 -12.19
CA ARG A 90 -3.24 4.32 -13.17
C ARG A 90 -1.77 3.93 -13.25
N GLU A 91 -0.85 4.90 -13.37
CA GLU A 91 0.61 4.66 -13.36
C GLU A 91 1.04 3.85 -12.12
N ARG A 92 0.51 4.20 -10.95
CA ARG A 92 0.81 3.46 -9.69
C ARG A 92 0.27 2.03 -9.70
N GLN A 93 -0.96 1.83 -10.15
CA GLN A 93 -1.57 0.50 -10.23
C GLN A 93 -0.84 -0.41 -11.23
N GLU A 94 -0.49 0.12 -12.39
CA GLU A 94 0.24 -0.61 -13.42
C GLU A 94 1.68 -0.94 -13.01
N GLY A 95 2.20 -0.32 -11.95
CA GLY A 95 3.60 -0.49 -11.54
C GLY A 95 4.59 0.00 -12.61
N LYS A 96 4.15 0.89 -13.50
CA LYS A 96 4.92 1.40 -14.62
C LYS A 96 4.94 2.92 -14.57
N TYR A 97 6.13 3.46 -14.66
CA TYR A 97 6.36 4.89 -14.68
C TYR A 97 7.15 5.29 -15.92
N TYR A 98 6.72 6.35 -16.60
CA TYR A 98 7.43 6.89 -17.76
C TYR A 98 8.31 8.06 -17.31
N GLY A 99 9.60 7.81 -17.09
CA GLY A 99 10.54 8.82 -16.63
C GLY A 99 11.91 8.28 -16.35
N LEU A 100 12.75 9.07 -15.71
CA LEU A 100 14.15 8.74 -15.42
C LEU A 100 14.32 7.70 -14.31
N GLY A 101 13.27 7.44 -13.51
CA GLY A 101 13.34 6.55 -12.35
C GLY A 101 14.02 7.20 -11.15
N ILE A 102 13.68 8.46 -10.88
CA ILE A 102 14.13 9.23 -9.72
C ILE A 102 12.93 9.84 -8.98
N SER A 103 13.06 10.01 -7.68
CA SER A 103 12.23 10.94 -6.92
C SER A 103 13.04 12.22 -6.66
N ILE A 104 12.38 13.37 -6.74
CA ILE A 104 13.03 14.67 -6.55
C ILE A 104 12.25 15.50 -5.52
N GLN A 105 12.97 16.39 -4.85
CA GLN A 105 12.40 17.38 -3.94
C GLN A 105 13.13 18.71 -4.11
N VAL A 106 12.43 19.82 -3.84
CA VAL A 106 13.08 21.12 -3.77
C VAL A 106 13.67 21.31 -2.37
N ILE A 107 14.99 21.46 -2.29
CA ILE A 107 15.73 21.75 -1.06
C ILE A 107 16.51 23.03 -1.29
N ASP A 108 16.27 24.06 -0.48
CA ASP A 108 16.93 25.36 -0.58
C ASP A 108 16.88 25.99 -2.00
N GLY A 109 15.78 25.72 -2.74
CA GLY A 109 15.55 26.19 -4.11
C GLY A 109 16.22 25.34 -5.19
N ASP A 110 16.89 24.24 -4.85
CA ASP A 110 17.51 23.30 -5.78
C ASP A 110 16.67 22.04 -5.96
N ILE A 111 16.58 21.55 -7.19
CA ILE A 111 15.96 20.25 -7.50
C ILE A 111 16.93 19.14 -7.10
N THR A 112 16.68 18.52 -5.97
CA THR A 112 17.55 17.47 -5.40
C THR A 112 16.97 16.08 -5.62
N VAL A 113 17.81 15.13 -6.02
CA VAL A 113 17.45 13.70 -6.19
C VAL A 113 17.36 13.04 -4.82
N MET A 114 16.17 12.58 -4.44
CA MET A 114 15.90 11.96 -3.14
C MET A 114 16.09 10.45 -3.13
N SER A 115 15.74 9.80 -4.23
CA SER A 115 15.94 8.37 -4.41
C SER A 115 15.98 8.00 -5.89
N LEU A 116 16.56 6.83 -6.18
CA LEU A 116 16.59 6.27 -7.51
C LEU A 116 16.08 4.84 -7.48
N PHE A 117 15.44 4.43 -8.57
CA PHE A 117 15.14 3.02 -8.80
C PHE A 117 16.37 2.34 -9.40
N GLU A 118 16.85 1.31 -8.74
CA GLU A 118 17.98 0.52 -9.22
C GLU A 118 17.73 0.01 -10.66
N GLY A 119 18.72 0.12 -11.53
CA GLY A 119 18.57 -0.24 -12.94
C GLY A 119 17.75 0.75 -13.79
N SER A 120 17.31 1.88 -13.24
CA SER A 120 16.63 2.94 -14.00
C SER A 120 17.55 3.65 -15.00
N PRO A 121 17.00 4.39 -15.98
CA PRO A 121 17.82 5.22 -16.88
C PRO A 121 18.76 6.17 -16.13
N ALA A 122 18.27 6.85 -15.10
CA ALA A 122 19.07 7.77 -14.29
C ALA A 122 20.19 7.03 -13.54
N TYR A 123 19.86 5.88 -12.93
CA TYR A 123 20.85 5.04 -12.23
C TYR A 123 21.98 4.60 -13.17
N ARG A 124 21.65 4.12 -14.37
CA ARG A 124 22.64 3.72 -15.40
C ARG A 124 23.46 4.89 -15.94
N SER A 125 22.88 6.11 -15.91
CA SER A 125 23.57 7.33 -16.32
C SER A 125 24.45 7.93 -15.24
N GLY A 126 24.59 7.26 -14.09
CA GLY A 126 25.46 7.71 -13.01
C GLY A 126 24.86 8.76 -12.09
N ILE A 127 23.55 9.09 -12.22
CA ILE A 127 22.85 9.94 -11.26
C ILE A 127 22.76 9.19 -9.93
N ARG A 128 22.94 9.92 -8.84
CA ARG A 128 22.89 9.40 -7.48
C ARG A 128 21.95 10.23 -6.60
N ARG A 129 21.55 9.65 -5.47
CA ARG A 129 20.82 10.36 -4.42
C ARG A 129 21.67 11.52 -3.92
N GLY A 130 21.07 12.67 -3.67
CA GLY A 130 21.75 13.90 -3.28
C GLY A 130 22.21 14.76 -4.45
N ASP A 131 22.20 14.26 -5.68
CA ASP A 131 22.54 15.09 -6.84
C ASP A 131 21.57 16.25 -7.01
N ILE A 132 22.12 17.41 -7.36
CA ILE A 132 21.35 18.58 -7.75
C ILE A 132 21.22 18.59 -9.26
N ILE A 133 19.98 18.61 -9.73
CA ILE A 133 19.68 18.79 -11.15
C ILE A 133 19.73 20.29 -11.44
N ALA A 134 20.90 20.80 -11.78
CA ALA A 134 21.13 22.22 -11.99
C ALA A 134 20.54 22.74 -13.31
N ARG A 135 20.41 21.89 -14.33
CA ARG A 135 19.84 22.27 -15.63
C ARG A 135 19.02 21.14 -16.23
N ILE A 136 17.91 21.49 -16.87
CA ILE A 136 17.09 20.57 -17.67
C ILE A 136 16.93 21.20 -19.06
N LYS A 137 17.31 20.48 -20.10
CA LYS A 137 17.26 20.95 -21.50
C LYS A 137 17.97 22.31 -21.73
N GLY A 138 18.98 22.60 -20.93
CA GLY A 138 19.75 23.84 -21.00
C GLY A 138 19.23 24.98 -20.11
N GLU A 139 18.03 24.88 -19.58
CA GLU A 139 17.44 25.86 -18.66
C GLU A 139 17.88 25.60 -17.21
N ASP A 140 18.21 26.66 -16.48
CA ASP A 140 18.56 26.60 -15.06
C ASP A 140 17.31 26.25 -14.24
N THR A 141 17.45 25.31 -13.30
CA THR A 141 16.36 24.79 -12.49
C THR A 141 16.24 25.48 -11.13
N LYS A 142 17.10 26.43 -10.81
CA LYS A 142 17.07 27.14 -9.54
C LYS A 142 15.69 27.78 -9.31
N ASN A 143 15.11 27.51 -8.13
CA ASN A 143 13.76 27.94 -7.74
C ASN A 143 12.59 27.35 -8.57
N TRP A 144 12.83 26.33 -9.37
CA TRP A 144 11.74 25.58 -9.97
C TRP A 144 10.94 24.84 -8.91
N THR A 145 9.65 24.63 -9.18
CA THR A 145 8.84 23.71 -8.38
C THR A 145 9.14 22.28 -8.79
N SER A 146 8.96 21.32 -7.88
CA SER A 146 9.08 19.89 -8.20
C SER A 146 8.19 19.49 -9.38
N GLU A 147 6.99 20.09 -9.51
CA GLU A 147 6.07 19.82 -10.62
C GLU A 147 6.62 20.29 -11.96
N ALA A 148 7.22 21.48 -12.02
CA ALA A 148 7.85 22.00 -13.22
C ALA A 148 9.00 21.10 -13.67
N ALA A 149 9.86 20.68 -12.73
CA ALA A 149 10.96 19.77 -13.01
C ALA A 149 10.46 18.38 -13.48
N VAL A 150 9.48 17.78 -12.79
CA VAL A 150 8.88 16.50 -13.20
C VAL A 150 8.29 16.57 -14.60
N LYS A 151 7.59 17.65 -14.94
CA LYS A 151 7.00 17.85 -16.27
C LYS A 151 8.05 17.81 -17.39
N GLN A 152 9.25 18.34 -17.13
CA GLN A 152 10.35 18.35 -18.10
C GLN A 152 11.20 17.07 -18.11
N LEU A 153 11.29 16.39 -16.95
CA LEU A 153 12.03 15.14 -16.77
C LEU A 153 11.23 13.89 -17.16
N LYS A 154 9.89 13.97 -17.24
CA LYS A 154 9.07 12.90 -17.79
C LYS A 154 9.51 12.65 -19.23
N GLY A 155 9.99 11.42 -19.45
CA GLY A 155 10.53 10.99 -20.76
C GLY A 155 9.45 10.80 -21.81
N ASN A 156 9.88 10.69 -23.07
CA ASN A 156 9.02 10.34 -24.19
C ASN A 156 8.37 8.97 -23.97
N LYS A 157 7.13 8.81 -24.46
CA LYS A 157 6.38 7.56 -24.50
C LYS A 157 7.27 6.42 -25.04
N GLY A 158 7.75 5.54 -24.14
CA GLY A 158 8.62 4.40 -24.50
C GLY A 158 9.71 4.07 -23.49
N THR A 159 10.12 5.00 -22.63
CA THR A 159 11.06 4.73 -21.53
C THR A 159 10.27 4.25 -20.31
N LYS A 160 10.07 2.93 -20.19
CA LYS A 160 9.40 2.33 -19.02
C LYS A 160 10.41 2.15 -17.89
N VAL A 161 10.10 2.65 -16.71
CA VAL A 161 10.76 2.31 -15.46
C VAL A 161 9.78 1.44 -14.67
N ASN A 162 10.18 0.22 -14.33
CA ASN A 162 9.37 -0.63 -13.46
C ASN A 162 9.53 -0.16 -12.02
N ILE A 163 8.42 0.04 -11.35
CA ILE A 163 8.39 0.28 -9.91
C ILE A 163 8.45 -1.09 -9.24
N VAL A 164 9.52 -1.36 -8.50
CA VAL A 164 9.68 -2.60 -7.74
C VAL A 164 8.88 -2.47 -6.45
N THR A 165 7.93 -3.39 -6.23
CA THR A 165 7.07 -3.43 -5.04
C THR A 165 7.64 -4.32 -3.94
N VAL A 166 8.44 -5.33 -4.29
CA VAL A 166 9.21 -6.14 -3.34
C VAL A 166 10.53 -5.43 -3.04
N ARG A 167 10.57 -4.65 -1.97
CA ARG A 167 11.74 -3.85 -1.59
C ARG A 167 12.89 -4.66 -1.01
N GLY A 168 12.66 -5.87 -0.52
CA GLY A 168 13.70 -6.74 0.05
C GLY A 168 13.33 -8.21 -0.06
N ALA A 169 14.25 -9.00 -0.61
CA ALA A 169 14.19 -10.46 -0.63
C ALA A 169 15.55 -11.01 -0.22
N ILE A 170 15.72 -11.33 1.07
CA ILE A 170 17.00 -11.62 1.72
C ILE A 170 16.92 -12.83 2.63
N MET A 171 18.04 -13.54 2.80
CA MET A 171 18.21 -14.50 3.87
C MET A 171 18.65 -13.78 5.15
N LEU A 172 17.90 -13.91 6.22
CA LEU A 172 18.26 -13.38 7.55
C LEU A 172 19.25 -14.30 8.27
N ASP A 173 19.06 -15.59 8.12
CA ASP A 173 19.94 -16.67 8.58
C ASP A 173 19.92 -17.79 7.51
N PRO A 174 20.71 -18.88 7.63
CA PRO A 174 20.77 -19.94 6.62
C PRO A 174 19.45 -20.62 6.26
N GLN A 175 18.39 -20.43 7.06
CA GLN A 175 17.09 -21.09 6.87
C GLN A 175 15.92 -20.09 6.79
N THR A 176 16.10 -18.84 7.19
CA THR A 176 15.01 -17.85 7.28
C THR A 176 15.08 -16.86 6.15
N GLY A 177 14.13 -16.94 5.24
CA GLY A 177 13.88 -15.90 4.24
C GLY A 177 13.03 -14.74 4.81
N TYR A 178 13.24 -13.57 4.26
CA TYR A 178 12.45 -12.38 4.53
C TYR A 178 12.08 -11.71 3.20
N ILE A 179 10.80 -11.41 3.05
CA ILE A 179 10.27 -10.66 1.91
C ILE A 179 9.50 -9.47 2.44
N LYS A 180 9.89 -8.26 2.03
CA LYS A 180 9.15 -7.01 2.27
C LYS A 180 8.37 -6.62 1.03
N LEU A 181 7.04 -6.57 1.13
CA LEU A 181 6.16 -6.06 0.10
C LEU A 181 5.62 -4.69 0.54
N ASP A 182 6.03 -3.62 -0.14
CA ASP A 182 5.68 -2.25 0.25
C ASP A 182 4.29 -1.81 -0.26
N SER A 183 3.86 -2.35 -1.39
CA SER A 183 2.55 -2.06 -2.00
C SER A 183 2.17 -3.15 -2.98
N PHE A 184 0.92 -3.16 -3.43
CA PHE A 184 0.47 -4.02 -4.51
C PHE A 184 0.36 -3.22 -5.80
N SER A 185 0.93 -3.73 -6.89
CA SER A 185 0.79 -3.27 -8.27
C SER A 185 0.59 -4.48 -9.18
N GLU A 186 0.34 -4.29 -10.46
CA GLU A 186 0.16 -5.39 -11.43
C GLU A 186 1.37 -6.34 -11.55
N THR A 187 2.54 -5.96 -11.02
CA THR A 187 3.77 -6.77 -11.04
C THR A 187 4.05 -7.53 -9.75
N SER A 188 3.32 -7.24 -8.68
CA SER A 188 3.66 -7.71 -7.32
C SER A 188 3.65 -9.23 -7.17
N ASP A 189 2.69 -9.92 -7.81
CA ASP A 189 2.64 -11.38 -7.80
C ASP A 189 3.92 -11.98 -8.40
N LYS A 190 4.34 -11.48 -9.57
CA LYS A 190 5.58 -11.94 -10.21
C LYS A 190 6.80 -11.67 -9.33
N GLU A 191 6.89 -10.49 -8.75
CA GLU A 191 8.04 -10.10 -7.91
C GLU A 191 8.14 -10.97 -6.64
N VAL A 192 6.98 -11.30 -6.01
CA VAL A 192 6.93 -12.22 -4.86
C VAL A 192 7.34 -13.64 -5.29
N GLY A 193 6.90 -14.11 -6.47
CA GLY A 193 7.31 -15.39 -7.03
C GLY A 193 8.81 -15.46 -7.27
N ASP A 194 9.39 -14.49 -7.97
CA ASP A 194 10.83 -14.40 -8.23
C ASP A 194 11.63 -14.37 -6.90
N ALA A 195 11.12 -13.65 -5.89
CA ALA A 195 11.71 -13.59 -4.55
C ALA A 195 11.69 -14.95 -3.83
N LEU A 196 10.57 -15.67 -3.88
CA LEU A 196 10.44 -17.01 -3.30
C LEU A 196 11.39 -18.01 -3.96
N GLU A 197 11.47 -18.02 -5.29
CA GLU A 197 12.40 -18.87 -6.03
C GLU A 197 13.85 -18.62 -5.63
N LYS A 198 14.24 -17.34 -5.61
CA LYS A 198 15.59 -16.92 -5.20
C LYS A 198 15.94 -17.38 -3.79
N LEU A 199 15.02 -17.19 -2.82
CA LEU A 199 15.27 -17.56 -1.43
C LEU A 199 15.26 -19.08 -1.23
N LYS A 200 14.39 -19.81 -1.93
CA LYS A 200 14.41 -21.30 -1.94
C LYS A 200 15.74 -21.84 -2.46
N ALA A 201 16.28 -21.25 -3.54
CA ALA A 201 17.59 -21.62 -4.08
C ALA A 201 18.74 -21.36 -3.08
N GLN A 202 18.57 -20.38 -2.17
CA GLN A 202 19.52 -20.09 -1.08
C GLN A 202 19.33 -20.95 0.17
N GLY A 203 18.39 -21.90 0.16
CA GLY A 203 18.17 -22.83 1.26
C GLY A 203 17.05 -22.44 2.25
N MET A 204 16.20 -21.47 1.90
CA MET A 204 15.08 -21.05 2.74
C MET A 204 14.19 -22.23 3.15
N LYS A 205 13.90 -22.35 4.43
CA LYS A 205 13.00 -23.33 5.03
C LYS A 205 11.79 -22.68 5.71
N ARG A 206 11.90 -21.43 6.13
CA ARG A 206 10.85 -20.66 6.81
C ARG A 206 10.88 -19.20 6.33
N LEU A 207 9.74 -18.52 6.37
CA LEU A 207 9.56 -17.21 5.76
C LEU A 207 8.96 -16.20 6.73
N VAL A 208 9.55 -15.01 6.80
CA VAL A 208 8.90 -13.80 7.30
C VAL A 208 8.41 -12.99 6.10
N PHE A 209 7.09 -12.82 6.00
CA PHE A 209 6.46 -12.00 4.96
C PHE A 209 5.98 -10.69 5.58
N ASP A 210 6.64 -9.59 5.27
CA ASP A 210 6.40 -8.29 5.91
C ASP A 210 5.48 -7.43 5.05
N LEU A 211 4.27 -7.20 5.56
CA LEU A 211 3.22 -6.36 5.00
C LEU A 211 3.02 -5.06 5.79
N ARG A 212 3.89 -4.72 6.73
CA ARG A 212 3.81 -3.47 7.47
C ARG A 212 3.94 -2.28 6.52
N ASP A 213 3.17 -1.23 6.77
CA ASP A 213 3.11 0.00 5.98
C ASP A 213 2.68 -0.20 4.52
N ASN A 214 2.08 -1.34 4.21
CA ASN A 214 1.56 -1.65 2.87
C ASN A 214 0.07 -1.29 2.78
N PRO A 215 -0.30 -0.24 2.04
CA PRO A 215 -1.69 0.23 1.95
C PRO A 215 -2.60 -0.67 1.09
N GLY A 216 -2.05 -1.73 0.50
CA GLY A 216 -2.74 -2.61 -0.43
C GLY A 216 -2.53 -2.22 -1.89
N GLY A 217 -3.53 -2.52 -2.72
CA GLY A 217 -3.56 -2.28 -4.16
C GLY A 217 -4.55 -3.20 -4.87
N PRO A 218 -4.30 -3.64 -6.12
CA PRO A 218 -5.22 -4.44 -6.91
C PRO A 218 -5.63 -5.76 -6.23
N LEU A 219 -6.93 -6.05 -6.28
CA LEU A 219 -7.52 -7.25 -5.67
C LEU A 219 -6.95 -8.55 -6.28
N ASP A 220 -6.80 -8.60 -7.59
CA ASP A 220 -6.27 -9.75 -8.31
C ASP A 220 -4.85 -10.12 -7.85
N GLN A 221 -4.03 -9.13 -7.50
CA GLN A 221 -2.68 -9.35 -6.99
C GLN A 221 -2.69 -9.95 -5.57
N ALA A 222 -3.63 -9.51 -4.71
CA ALA A 222 -3.81 -10.13 -3.41
C ALA A 222 -4.23 -11.60 -3.53
N ILE A 223 -5.14 -11.91 -4.45
CA ILE A 223 -5.59 -13.27 -4.75
C ILE A 223 -4.41 -14.13 -5.24
N ARG A 224 -3.65 -13.65 -6.23
CA ARG A 224 -2.50 -14.38 -6.79
C ARG A 224 -1.41 -14.63 -5.76
N ILE A 225 -1.07 -13.61 -4.96
CA ILE A 225 -0.06 -13.75 -3.89
C ILE A 225 -0.53 -14.73 -2.81
N SER A 226 -1.80 -14.67 -2.40
CA SER A 226 -2.36 -15.65 -1.45
C SER A 226 -2.31 -17.09 -2.01
N ASN A 227 -2.59 -17.23 -3.31
CA ASN A 227 -2.55 -18.52 -4.02
C ASN A 227 -1.16 -19.17 -4.00
N ARG A 228 -0.06 -18.40 -3.87
CA ARG A 228 1.30 -18.94 -3.73
C ARG A 228 1.53 -19.69 -2.41
N PHE A 229 0.65 -19.50 -1.44
CA PHE A 229 0.77 -20.07 -0.10
C PHE A 229 -0.38 -20.99 0.31
N LEU A 230 -1.52 -20.91 -0.38
CA LEU A 230 -2.72 -21.67 -0.05
C LEU A 230 -2.96 -22.79 -1.08
N PRO A 231 -3.42 -23.97 -0.64
CA PRO A 231 -3.74 -25.07 -1.54
C PRO A 231 -4.84 -24.74 -2.54
N ARG A 232 -4.84 -25.44 -3.65
CA ARG A 232 -5.92 -25.42 -4.64
C ARG A 232 -7.27 -25.71 -3.99
N GLY A 233 -8.26 -24.87 -4.30
CA GLY A 233 -9.65 -24.98 -3.81
C GLY A 233 -9.92 -24.26 -2.50
N ASP A 234 -8.91 -23.89 -1.71
CA ASP A 234 -9.11 -23.11 -0.50
C ASP A 234 -9.61 -21.71 -0.84
N MET A 235 -10.58 -21.23 -0.05
CA MET A 235 -11.13 -19.88 -0.22
C MET A 235 -10.06 -18.85 0.12
N ILE A 236 -9.83 -17.87 -0.74
CA ILE A 236 -8.92 -16.76 -0.47
C ILE A 236 -9.70 -15.56 0.08
N VAL A 237 -10.73 -15.17 -0.65
CA VAL A 237 -11.59 -14.03 -0.32
C VAL A 237 -12.90 -14.19 -1.09
N TYR A 238 -14.00 -13.66 -0.58
CA TYR A 238 -15.21 -13.53 -1.37
C TYR A 238 -15.78 -12.11 -1.25
N THR A 239 -16.44 -11.67 -2.31
CA THR A 239 -17.02 -10.33 -2.39
C THR A 239 -18.53 -10.41 -2.49
N ARG A 240 -19.21 -9.40 -1.93
CA ARG A 240 -20.68 -9.25 -2.00
C ARG A 240 -21.00 -7.78 -2.25
N GLY A 241 -21.99 -7.53 -3.11
CA GLY A 241 -22.42 -6.18 -3.43
C GLY A 241 -23.79 -6.12 -4.08
N ARG A 242 -24.24 -4.93 -4.41
CA ARG A 242 -25.59 -4.69 -4.94
C ARG A 242 -25.72 -5.01 -6.44
N VAL A 243 -24.63 -4.87 -7.20
CA VAL A 243 -24.64 -5.09 -8.65
C VAL A 243 -24.44 -6.56 -9.00
N ALA A 244 -25.00 -7.03 -10.11
CA ALA A 244 -25.07 -8.44 -10.47
C ALA A 244 -23.73 -9.19 -10.46
N ASN A 245 -22.62 -8.52 -10.74
CA ASN A 245 -21.28 -9.16 -10.80
C ASN A 245 -20.41 -8.86 -9.57
N ALA A 246 -20.97 -8.28 -8.51
CA ALA A 246 -20.23 -7.98 -7.28
C ALA A 246 -20.01 -9.21 -6.39
N ASP A 247 -20.87 -10.21 -6.53
CA ASP A 247 -20.79 -11.45 -5.75
C ASP A 247 -19.84 -12.43 -6.45
N GLN A 248 -18.65 -12.57 -5.89
CA GLN A 248 -17.58 -13.43 -6.41
C GLN A 248 -16.91 -14.19 -5.27
N ASP A 249 -16.57 -15.45 -5.54
CA ASP A 249 -15.79 -16.29 -4.66
C ASP A 249 -14.44 -16.60 -5.32
N TYR A 250 -13.35 -16.20 -4.67
CA TYR A 250 -11.99 -16.42 -5.17
C TYR A 250 -11.30 -17.50 -4.36
N ARG A 251 -10.86 -18.54 -5.06
CA ARG A 251 -10.21 -19.72 -4.48
C ARG A 251 -8.83 -19.95 -5.05
N GLY A 252 -8.00 -20.68 -4.33
CA GLY A 252 -6.71 -21.15 -4.82
C GLY A 252 -6.88 -21.98 -6.11
N THR A 253 -6.08 -21.67 -7.12
CA THR A 253 -6.11 -22.34 -8.45
C THR A 253 -4.95 -23.30 -8.64
N ASP A 254 -3.88 -23.13 -7.87
CA ASP A 254 -2.62 -23.85 -8.04
C ASP A 254 -2.16 -24.46 -6.71
N ASP A 255 -1.16 -25.32 -6.78
CA ASP A 255 -0.47 -25.81 -5.60
C ASP A 255 0.47 -24.72 -5.06
N PRO A 256 0.66 -24.63 -3.74
CA PRO A 256 1.42 -23.53 -3.14
C PRO A 256 2.92 -23.61 -3.49
N ASP A 257 3.51 -22.46 -3.83
CA ASP A 257 4.95 -22.33 -4.10
C ASP A 257 5.82 -22.56 -2.86
N PHE A 258 5.26 -22.27 -1.70
CA PHE A 258 5.95 -22.42 -0.41
C PHE A 258 5.02 -22.95 0.67
N THR A 259 5.43 -24.07 1.30
CA THR A 259 4.67 -24.78 2.34
C THR A 259 5.38 -24.83 3.70
N GLY A 260 6.53 -24.17 3.83
CA GLY A 260 7.27 -24.08 5.09
C GLY A 260 6.59 -23.18 6.12
N PRO A 261 7.06 -23.16 7.38
CA PRO A 261 6.55 -22.28 8.42
C PRO A 261 6.63 -20.80 8.00
N MET A 262 5.58 -20.02 8.30
CA MET A 262 5.45 -18.66 7.84
C MET A 262 4.94 -17.75 8.96
N VAL A 263 5.59 -16.59 9.09
CA VAL A 263 5.14 -15.46 9.92
C VAL A 263 4.81 -14.30 9.01
N VAL A 264 3.64 -13.68 9.18
CA VAL A 264 3.23 -12.47 8.48
C VAL A 264 3.31 -11.29 9.46
N LEU A 265 4.11 -10.28 9.11
CA LEU A 265 4.18 -9.04 9.87
C LEU A 265 3.15 -8.04 9.37
N THR A 266 2.36 -7.48 10.29
CA THR A 266 1.37 -6.44 10.03
C THR A 266 1.50 -5.27 10.98
N ASN A 267 1.00 -4.11 10.56
CA ASN A 267 0.81 -2.96 11.44
C ASN A 267 -0.46 -2.19 11.05
N ARG A 268 -0.74 -1.12 11.76
CA ARG A 268 -1.90 -0.23 11.57
C ARG A 268 -2.01 0.37 10.16
N ASN A 269 -0.92 0.40 9.40
CA ASN A 269 -0.88 0.88 8.02
C ASN A 269 -1.06 -0.26 6.98
N SER A 270 -1.07 -1.51 7.42
CA SER A 270 -1.41 -2.65 6.54
C SER A 270 -2.90 -2.59 6.21
N ALA A 271 -3.27 -2.44 4.93
CA ALA A 271 -4.65 -2.21 4.55
C ALA A 271 -5.07 -2.98 3.28
N SER A 272 -6.37 -3.21 3.10
CA SER A 272 -6.98 -3.69 1.85
C SER A 272 -6.38 -5.02 1.35
N ALA A 273 -5.64 -5.04 0.21
CA ALA A 273 -4.97 -6.23 -0.33
C ALA A 273 -4.05 -6.93 0.69
N SER A 274 -3.36 -6.15 1.55
CA SER A 274 -2.56 -6.70 2.64
C SER A 274 -3.41 -7.47 3.66
N GLU A 275 -4.63 -7.00 3.89
CA GLU A 275 -5.58 -7.63 4.81
C GLU A 275 -6.22 -8.88 4.21
N ILE A 276 -6.39 -8.92 2.89
CA ILE A 276 -6.81 -10.13 2.17
C ILE A 276 -5.75 -11.21 2.33
N VAL A 277 -4.48 -10.89 2.08
CA VAL A 277 -3.37 -11.86 2.21
C VAL A 277 -3.21 -12.30 3.66
N SER A 278 -3.07 -11.38 4.61
CA SER A 278 -2.89 -11.73 6.02
C SER A 278 -4.10 -12.47 6.60
N GLY A 279 -5.31 -12.03 6.23
CA GLY A 279 -6.56 -12.63 6.71
C GLY A 279 -6.82 -14.04 6.16
N SER A 280 -6.56 -14.27 4.87
CA SER A 280 -6.70 -15.61 4.28
C SER A 280 -5.69 -16.60 4.85
N LEU A 281 -4.44 -16.17 5.02
CA LEU A 281 -3.39 -17.01 5.61
C LEU A 281 -3.66 -17.30 7.09
N GLN A 282 -4.21 -16.34 7.84
CA GLN A 282 -4.61 -16.53 9.24
C GLN A 282 -5.79 -17.49 9.36
N ASP A 283 -6.84 -17.33 8.55
CA ASP A 283 -8.06 -18.11 8.62
C ASP A 283 -7.83 -19.59 8.26
N HIS A 284 -6.89 -19.85 7.35
CA HIS A 284 -6.47 -21.22 7.01
C HIS A 284 -5.36 -21.79 7.91
N ASP A 285 -5.01 -21.12 9.00
CA ASP A 285 -3.90 -21.53 9.87
C ASP A 285 -2.56 -21.74 9.12
N ARG A 286 -2.43 -21.07 7.96
CA ARG A 286 -1.26 -21.19 7.09
C ARG A 286 -0.07 -20.37 7.56
N ALA A 287 -0.34 -19.24 8.21
CA ALA A 287 0.69 -18.35 8.76
C ALA A 287 0.29 -17.82 10.13
N LEU A 288 1.30 -17.52 10.94
CA LEU A 288 1.14 -16.78 12.19
C LEU A 288 1.21 -15.28 11.90
N VAL A 289 0.16 -14.53 12.19
CA VAL A 289 0.14 -13.07 12.05
C VAL A 289 0.70 -12.43 13.31
N VAL A 290 1.70 -11.55 13.14
CA VAL A 290 2.43 -10.90 14.25
C VAL A 290 2.50 -9.40 14.03
N GLY A 291 2.39 -8.62 15.08
CA GLY A 291 2.53 -7.16 15.06
C GLY A 291 1.33 -6.43 15.60
N GLU A 292 0.79 -5.47 14.85
CA GLU A 292 -0.39 -4.68 15.23
C GLU A 292 -1.61 -5.07 14.41
N THR A 293 -2.79 -4.71 14.94
CA THR A 293 -4.05 -4.81 14.19
C THR A 293 -4.00 -3.92 12.95
N THR A 294 -4.41 -4.48 11.81
CA THR A 294 -4.41 -3.77 10.53
C THR A 294 -5.46 -2.66 10.45
N PHE A 295 -5.45 -1.90 9.37
CA PHE A 295 -6.31 -0.73 9.18
C PHE A 295 -7.82 -1.05 9.27
N GLY A 296 -8.28 -2.10 8.60
CA GLY A 296 -9.69 -2.46 8.52
C GLY A 296 -10.42 -1.85 7.32
N LYS A 297 -9.89 -2.03 6.11
CA LYS A 297 -10.54 -1.65 4.86
C LYS A 297 -11.01 -2.88 4.09
N ALA A 298 -12.31 -3.19 4.17
CA ALA A 298 -12.95 -4.32 3.48
C ALA A 298 -13.89 -3.89 2.35
N LEU A 299 -13.58 -2.79 1.67
CA LEU A 299 -14.34 -2.25 0.56
C LEU A 299 -13.69 -2.59 -0.77
N VAL A 300 -14.51 -3.05 -1.72
CA VAL A 300 -14.11 -3.26 -3.11
C VAL A 300 -14.42 -1.99 -3.90
N GLN A 301 -13.40 -1.39 -4.49
CA GLN A 301 -13.53 -0.22 -5.32
C GLN A 301 -13.39 -0.57 -6.79
N SER A 302 -14.41 -0.25 -7.58
CA SER A 302 -14.35 -0.30 -9.04
C SER A 302 -13.95 1.06 -9.58
N VAL A 303 -13.00 1.05 -10.52
CA VAL A 303 -12.53 2.29 -11.15
C VAL A 303 -13.14 2.43 -12.53
N TYR A 304 -13.86 3.53 -12.71
CA TYR A 304 -14.54 3.86 -13.96
C TYR A 304 -13.82 5.01 -14.65
N LYS A 305 -13.54 4.86 -15.93
CA LYS A 305 -13.12 5.98 -16.76
C LYS A 305 -14.35 6.82 -17.11
N ILE A 306 -14.30 8.09 -16.76
CA ILE A 306 -15.33 9.09 -17.10
C ILE A 306 -14.88 9.88 -18.34
N SER A 307 -15.71 10.77 -18.84
CA SER A 307 -15.38 11.65 -19.97
C SER A 307 -14.13 12.48 -19.72
N GLU A 308 -13.49 12.93 -20.79
CA GLU A 308 -12.33 13.85 -20.78
C GLU A 308 -11.10 13.38 -19.97
N GLY A 309 -10.98 12.06 -19.77
CA GLY A 309 -9.83 11.48 -19.09
C GLY A 309 -9.92 11.48 -17.56
N ALA A 310 -11.02 11.93 -16.98
CA ALA A 310 -11.31 11.82 -15.57
C ALA A 310 -11.62 10.38 -15.15
N GLY A 311 -11.54 10.08 -13.87
CA GLY A 311 -11.81 8.78 -13.29
C GLY A 311 -12.68 8.83 -12.04
N LEU A 312 -13.36 7.74 -11.77
CA LEU A 312 -14.20 7.56 -10.59
C LEU A 312 -13.85 6.23 -9.93
N ALA A 313 -13.35 6.26 -8.70
CA ALA A 313 -13.29 5.09 -7.85
C ALA A 313 -14.55 5.05 -7.00
N LEU A 314 -15.35 4.01 -7.15
CA LEU A 314 -16.62 3.85 -6.45
C LEU A 314 -16.62 2.53 -5.68
N THR A 315 -17.05 2.56 -4.43
CA THR A 315 -17.27 1.37 -3.64
C THR A 315 -18.46 0.59 -4.19
N THR A 316 -18.19 -0.59 -4.75
CA THR A 316 -19.18 -1.45 -5.41
C THR A 316 -19.49 -2.73 -4.67
N GLY A 317 -18.67 -3.08 -3.66
CA GLY A 317 -18.87 -4.27 -2.86
C GLY A 317 -18.06 -4.25 -1.57
N ARG A 318 -18.29 -5.28 -0.77
CA ARG A 318 -17.51 -5.58 0.44
C ARG A 318 -16.85 -6.92 0.27
N TYR A 319 -15.68 -7.11 0.86
CA TYR A 319 -15.04 -8.42 0.88
C TYR A 319 -15.04 -9.03 2.28
N PHE A 320 -14.94 -10.34 2.30
CA PHE A 320 -14.95 -11.17 3.49
C PHE A 320 -13.79 -12.15 3.43
N THR A 321 -13.17 -12.40 4.55
CA THR A 321 -12.12 -13.43 4.67
C THR A 321 -12.74 -14.83 4.65
N PRO A 322 -11.94 -15.90 4.46
CA PRO A 322 -12.47 -17.28 4.41
C PRO A 322 -13.38 -17.67 5.57
N SER A 323 -13.08 -17.25 6.79
CA SER A 323 -13.91 -17.50 7.99
C SER A 323 -15.21 -16.66 8.05
N GLY A 324 -15.48 -15.82 7.07
CA GLY A 324 -16.66 -14.97 7.01
C GLY A 324 -16.53 -13.66 7.79
N ARG A 325 -15.32 -13.22 8.10
CA ARG A 325 -15.10 -11.93 8.74
C ARG A 325 -15.26 -10.80 7.73
N MET A 326 -16.12 -9.84 8.03
CA MET A 326 -16.09 -8.51 7.43
C MET A 326 -15.24 -7.61 8.33
N ILE A 327 -14.04 -7.31 7.89
CA ILE A 327 -13.04 -6.63 8.71
C ILE A 327 -13.15 -5.10 8.65
N GLN A 328 -14.14 -4.57 7.93
CA GLN A 328 -14.32 -3.12 7.78
C GLN A 328 -14.43 -2.44 9.15
N ARG A 329 -13.59 -1.43 9.37
CA ARG A 329 -13.69 -0.54 10.52
C ARG A 329 -14.90 0.38 10.34
N PRO A 330 -15.79 0.50 11.31
CA PRO A 330 -16.90 1.43 11.26
C PRO A 330 -16.41 2.89 11.17
N TRP A 331 -17.14 3.72 10.41
CA TRP A 331 -16.88 5.17 10.31
C TRP A 331 -18.12 6.03 10.64
N ASP A 332 -19.30 5.43 10.74
CA ASP A 332 -20.57 6.16 10.84
C ASP A 332 -20.70 7.01 12.10
N ASN A 333 -20.16 6.55 13.24
CA ASN A 333 -20.23 7.24 14.54
C ASN A 333 -18.87 7.76 15.03
N ALA A 334 -17.80 7.54 14.28
CA ALA A 334 -16.43 7.83 14.70
C ALA A 334 -15.52 8.15 13.49
N PHE A 335 -15.99 9.06 12.62
CA PHE A 335 -15.28 9.40 11.39
C PHE A 335 -13.86 9.90 11.64
N ASP A 336 -13.68 10.75 12.67
CA ASP A 336 -12.36 11.23 13.07
C ASP A 336 -11.47 10.09 13.59
N GLU A 337 -12.04 9.11 14.26
CA GLU A 337 -11.29 7.92 14.70
C GLU A 337 -10.88 7.05 13.53
N TYR A 338 -11.73 6.93 12.52
CA TYR A 338 -11.42 6.22 11.30
C TYR A 338 -10.25 6.87 10.57
N LEU A 339 -10.30 8.17 10.33
CA LEU A 339 -9.25 8.92 9.62
C LEU A 339 -7.92 8.97 10.38
N THR A 340 -7.97 9.04 11.71
CA THR A 340 -6.78 9.16 12.56
C THR A 340 -6.28 7.83 13.11
N TYR A 341 -6.89 6.70 12.72
CA TYR A 341 -6.53 5.38 13.26
C TYR A 341 -5.03 5.07 13.18
N THR A 342 -4.42 5.35 12.04
CA THR A 342 -2.99 5.09 11.83
C THR A 342 -2.07 5.99 12.65
N LEU A 343 -2.60 7.09 13.20
CA LEU A 343 -1.88 8.04 14.04
C LEU A 343 -2.02 7.74 15.53
N ARG A 344 -2.93 6.83 15.91
CA ARG A 344 -3.22 6.50 17.31
C ARG A 344 -2.40 5.30 17.77
N ASP A 345 -1.97 5.34 19.03
CA ASP A 345 -1.28 4.21 19.64
C ASP A 345 -2.27 3.06 19.90
N GLN A 346 -1.84 1.84 19.57
CA GLN A 346 -2.60 0.64 19.87
C GLN A 346 -2.20 0.13 21.26
N THR A 347 -3.19 -0.05 22.13
CA THR A 347 -2.97 -0.38 23.55
C THR A 347 -3.15 -1.87 23.89
N GLY A 348 -3.26 -2.75 22.89
CA GLY A 348 -3.43 -4.19 23.08
C GLY A 348 -4.70 -4.76 22.45
N GLN A 349 -5.14 -5.91 22.95
CA GLN A 349 -6.33 -6.59 22.45
C GLN A 349 -7.59 -5.76 22.72
N ARG A 350 -8.49 -5.77 21.75
CA ARG A 350 -9.78 -5.08 21.85
C ARG A 350 -10.82 -5.97 22.56
N GLU A 351 -11.80 -5.32 23.15
CA GLU A 351 -13.03 -6.00 23.53
C GLU A 351 -13.91 -6.22 22.31
N HIS A 352 -14.47 -7.42 22.18
CA HIS A 352 -15.29 -7.83 21.04
C HIS A 352 -16.69 -8.23 21.48
N ALA A 353 -17.67 -7.82 20.69
CA ALA A 353 -19.02 -8.35 20.84
C ALA A 353 -19.06 -9.82 20.40
N ALA A 354 -19.88 -10.64 21.05
CA ALA A 354 -20.00 -12.06 20.73
C ALA A 354 -20.35 -12.33 19.25
N ALA A 355 -21.09 -11.43 18.61
CA ALA A 355 -21.47 -11.52 17.20
C ALA A 355 -20.28 -11.36 16.23
N GLN A 356 -19.17 -10.77 16.68
CA GLN A 356 -17.96 -10.60 15.88
C GLN A 356 -17.05 -11.83 15.84
N LEU A 357 -17.29 -12.79 16.76
CA LEU A 357 -16.48 -13.99 16.88
C LEU A 357 -16.63 -14.90 15.65
N LYS A 358 -15.52 -15.30 15.09
CA LYS A 358 -15.35 -16.31 14.03
C LYS A 358 -14.23 -17.26 14.40
N TYR A 359 -14.06 -18.29 13.61
CA TYR A 359 -13.04 -19.31 13.87
C TYR A 359 -12.21 -19.58 12.61
N THR A 360 -10.93 -19.74 12.80
CA THR A 360 -10.04 -20.27 11.75
C THR A 360 -10.37 -21.73 11.48
N ASP A 361 -9.78 -22.28 10.47
CA ASP A 361 -9.93 -23.70 10.12
C ASP A 361 -9.57 -24.65 11.27
N ALA A 362 -8.56 -24.32 12.10
CA ALA A 362 -8.18 -25.11 13.28
C ALA A 362 -8.96 -24.74 14.55
N GLY A 363 -9.95 -23.84 14.46
CA GLY A 363 -10.79 -23.43 15.58
C GLY A 363 -10.18 -22.33 16.48
N ARG A 364 -9.15 -21.62 16.02
CA ARG A 364 -8.64 -20.43 16.72
C ARG A 364 -9.67 -19.30 16.60
N LYS A 365 -9.83 -18.51 17.65
CA LYS A 365 -10.73 -17.36 17.67
C LYS A 365 -10.15 -16.21 16.86
N VAL A 366 -10.97 -15.64 15.99
CA VAL A 366 -10.69 -14.43 15.21
C VAL A 366 -11.94 -13.55 15.18
N TYR A 367 -11.79 -12.27 14.87
CA TYR A 367 -12.90 -11.31 15.04
C TYR A 367 -13.15 -10.49 13.77
N SER A 368 -14.42 -10.14 13.57
CA SER A 368 -14.87 -9.19 12.54
C SER A 368 -14.78 -7.75 13.05
N GLY A 369 -14.74 -6.78 12.13
CA GLY A 369 -14.89 -5.36 12.44
C GLY A 369 -13.63 -4.70 13.00
N GLY A 370 -12.85 -4.07 12.15
CA GLY A 370 -11.73 -3.23 12.58
C GLY A 370 -10.33 -3.75 12.26
N GLY A 371 -10.20 -4.53 11.19
CA GLY A 371 -8.93 -5.05 10.67
C GLY A 371 -8.67 -6.50 11.03
N ILE A 372 -7.51 -6.99 10.61
CA ILE A 372 -6.97 -8.31 10.98
C ILE A 372 -6.18 -8.13 12.27
N GLU A 373 -6.64 -8.76 13.34
CA GLU A 373 -5.91 -8.79 14.60
C GLU A 373 -4.80 -9.83 14.55
N PRO A 374 -3.58 -9.49 15.00
CA PRO A 374 -2.49 -10.44 14.99
C PRO A 374 -2.69 -11.54 16.05
N ASP A 375 -2.20 -12.74 15.75
CA ASP A 375 -2.16 -13.85 16.70
C ASP A 375 -1.20 -13.56 17.87
N LYS A 376 -0.16 -12.77 17.60
CA LYS A 376 0.80 -12.28 18.57
C LYS A 376 0.94 -10.76 18.44
N PHE A 377 0.39 -10.07 19.39
CA PHE A 377 0.42 -8.62 19.40
C PHE A 377 1.79 -8.08 19.83
N PHE A 378 2.30 -7.10 19.08
CA PHE A 378 3.52 -6.37 19.41
C PHE A 378 3.35 -4.89 19.02
N VAL A 379 3.35 -4.01 20.00
CA VAL A 379 3.10 -2.58 19.81
C VAL A 379 4.22 -1.91 19.01
N GLY A 380 3.85 -1.12 18.03
CA GLY A 380 4.73 -0.13 17.40
C GLY A 380 4.14 1.29 17.56
N PRO A 381 4.92 2.33 17.40
CA PRO A 381 6.36 2.37 17.25
C PRO A 381 7.09 2.08 18.57
N VAL A 382 8.20 1.36 18.49
CA VAL A 382 8.98 0.96 19.66
C VAL A 382 9.78 2.15 20.19
N GLN A 383 9.87 2.28 21.52
CA GLN A 383 10.68 3.30 22.17
C GLN A 383 12.14 3.23 21.65
N GLY A 384 12.72 4.38 21.28
CA GLY A 384 14.03 4.48 20.65
C GLY A 384 14.04 4.46 19.12
N PHE A 385 12.95 3.99 18.46
CA PHE A 385 12.75 4.05 17.00
C PHE A 385 11.65 5.04 16.57
N ASN A 386 11.09 5.79 17.52
CA ASN A 386 10.18 6.90 17.22
C ASN A 386 10.94 8.22 17.41
N PRO A 387 11.55 8.78 16.36
CA PRO A 387 12.42 9.93 16.52
C PRO A 387 11.65 11.18 16.94
N THR A 388 12.31 12.08 17.64
CA THR A 388 11.82 13.41 17.99
C THR A 388 11.53 14.23 16.73
N ARG A 389 11.00 15.44 16.88
CA ARG A 389 10.85 16.38 15.74
C ARG A 389 12.19 16.64 15.05
N PHE A 390 13.28 16.68 15.80
CA PHE A 390 14.63 16.85 15.26
C PHE A 390 15.03 15.65 14.38
N GLY A 391 14.92 14.41 14.88
CA GLY A 391 15.21 13.21 14.10
C GLY A 391 14.36 13.10 12.83
N ARG A 392 13.06 13.43 12.91
CA ARG A 392 12.21 13.52 11.70
C ARG A 392 12.70 14.57 10.71
N SER A 393 13.22 15.70 11.18
CA SER A 393 13.79 16.73 10.29
C SER A 393 15.06 16.25 9.59
N LEU A 394 15.87 15.41 10.23
CA LEU A 394 17.04 14.80 9.59
C LEU A 394 16.63 13.92 8.40
N VAL A 395 15.56 13.13 8.57
CA VAL A 395 15.01 12.28 7.49
C VAL A 395 14.46 13.14 6.35
N SER A 396 13.63 14.16 6.67
CA SER A 396 13.01 15.01 5.65
C SER A 396 14.02 15.82 4.83
N ARG A 397 15.18 16.12 5.40
CA ARG A 397 16.30 16.80 4.71
C ARG A 397 17.30 15.83 4.07
N ALA A 398 17.03 14.53 4.06
CA ALA A 398 17.92 13.49 3.59
C ALA A 398 19.34 13.54 4.22
N ALA A 399 19.45 14.04 5.45
CA ALA A 399 20.73 14.27 6.09
C ALA A 399 21.61 13.01 6.22
N PHE A 400 21.00 11.87 6.50
CA PHE A 400 21.70 10.58 6.61
C PHE A 400 22.26 10.11 5.26
N ALA A 401 21.50 10.24 4.21
CA ALA A 401 21.92 9.85 2.86
C ALA A 401 23.03 10.76 2.34
N ASN A 402 22.88 12.07 2.53
CA ASN A 402 23.90 13.03 2.13
C ASN A 402 25.21 12.79 2.90
N PHE A 403 25.10 12.45 4.19
CA PHE A 403 26.27 12.05 4.97
C PHE A 403 26.90 10.76 4.47
N ALA A 404 26.09 9.72 4.20
CA ALA A 404 26.58 8.44 3.68
C ALA A 404 27.37 8.64 2.38
N GLU A 405 26.83 9.43 1.45
CA GLU A 405 27.51 9.77 0.19
C GLU A 405 28.81 10.53 0.43
N ARG A 406 28.81 11.51 1.34
CA ARG A 406 29.96 12.29 1.73
C ARG A 406 31.02 11.45 2.43
N TYR A 407 30.59 10.52 3.27
CA TYR A 407 31.45 9.70 4.14
C TYR A 407 32.14 8.55 3.40
N THR A 408 31.52 7.98 2.37
CA THR A 408 31.98 6.76 1.70
C THR A 408 32.53 7.03 0.31
N ALA A 409 33.52 6.23 -0.11
CA ALA A 409 34.15 6.35 -1.42
C ALA A 409 33.65 5.31 -2.44
N GLU A 410 33.09 4.19 -1.98
CA GLU A 410 32.61 3.11 -2.84
C GLU A 410 31.16 3.34 -3.27
N GLY A 411 30.82 2.91 -4.48
CA GLY A 411 29.48 3.07 -5.07
C GLY A 411 29.28 4.33 -5.90
N ASP A 412 30.20 5.30 -5.84
CA ASP A 412 30.13 6.48 -6.73
C ASP A 412 31.01 6.29 -7.98
N THR A 413 30.39 5.94 -9.09
CA THR A 413 31.07 5.73 -10.38
C THR A 413 31.59 7.02 -11.02
N ARG A 414 31.23 8.20 -10.51
CA ARG A 414 31.65 9.52 -11.00
C ARG A 414 33.01 9.95 -10.42
N MET A 415 33.46 9.26 -9.39
CA MET A 415 34.62 9.70 -8.65
C MET A 415 35.90 9.09 -9.21
N SER A 416 36.77 9.94 -9.74
CA SER A 416 38.17 9.63 -9.83
C SER A 416 38.75 9.42 -8.43
N ALA A 417 39.72 8.53 -8.28
CA ALA A 417 40.23 7.96 -7.02
C ALA A 417 40.72 8.94 -5.92
N ALA A 418 40.48 10.21 -6.03
CA ALA A 418 41.11 11.25 -5.20
C ALA A 418 40.10 12.23 -4.63
N THR A 419 39.21 11.75 -3.74
CA THR A 419 38.58 12.68 -2.80
C THR A 419 39.15 12.40 -1.42
N GLU A 420 40.03 13.28 -0.97
CA GLU A 420 40.58 13.27 0.39
C GLU A 420 39.48 13.15 1.43
N GLY A 421 39.61 12.21 2.37
CA GLY A 421 38.75 12.05 3.52
C GLY A 421 37.60 11.05 3.40
N ARG A 422 37.35 10.45 2.23
CA ARG A 422 36.33 9.37 2.12
C ARG A 422 36.86 8.03 2.65
N LYS A 423 35.99 7.31 3.36
CA LYS A 423 36.37 6.08 4.05
C LYS A 423 35.81 4.85 3.34
N ARG A 424 36.62 3.79 3.25
CA ARG A 424 36.17 2.46 2.83
C ARG A 424 35.73 1.69 4.05
N LEU A 425 34.52 1.15 4.00
CA LEU A 425 33.94 0.33 5.04
C LEU A 425 33.70 -1.09 4.52
N ALA A 426 33.81 -2.07 5.43
CA ALA A 426 33.45 -3.45 5.12
C ALA A 426 32.00 -3.73 5.55
N ARG A 427 31.38 -4.76 4.96
CA ARG A 427 30.06 -5.24 5.41
C ARG A 427 30.08 -5.54 6.90
N GLY A 428 29.02 -5.18 7.62
CA GLY A 428 28.90 -5.38 9.06
C GLY A 428 29.73 -4.41 9.89
N PHE A 429 30.15 -3.25 9.33
CA PHE A 429 30.82 -2.19 10.10
C PHE A 429 29.94 -1.72 11.27
N ALA A 430 30.55 -1.17 12.30
CA ALA A 430 29.84 -0.54 13.41
C ALA A 430 29.86 0.99 13.26
N VAL A 431 28.73 1.64 13.50
CA VAL A 431 28.67 3.10 13.61
C VAL A 431 29.30 3.52 14.93
N THR A 432 30.52 4.07 14.86
CA THR A 432 31.30 4.49 16.03
C THR A 432 30.92 5.87 16.52
N ASP A 433 31.34 6.22 17.74
CA ASP A 433 31.15 7.59 18.30
C ASP A 433 31.89 8.64 17.45
N ALA A 434 33.02 8.26 16.85
CA ALA A 434 33.73 9.13 15.91
C ALA A 434 32.85 9.45 14.67
N MET A 435 32.15 8.44 14.10
CA MET A 435 31.23 8.68 12.98
C MET A 435 30.06 9.57 13.40
N ILE A 436 29.54 9.41 14.62
CA ILE A 436 28.49 10.28 15.16
C ILE A 436 28.99 11.73 15.28
N GLY A 437 30.24 11.91 15.77
CA GLY A 437 30.87 13.24 15.83
C GLY A 437 31.06 13.87 14.45
N GLU A 438 31.50 13.10 13.46
CA GLU A 438 31.63 13.54 12.06
C GLU A 438 30.25 13.88 11.46
N PHE A 439 29.22 13.08 11.72
CA PHE A 439 27.85 13.38 11.31
C PHE A 439 27.34 14.70 11.90
N LYS A 440 27.59 14.92 13.20
CA LYS A 440 27.19 16.15 13.87
C LYS A 440 27.89 17.37 13.27
N THR A 441 29.18 17.26 12.98
CA THR A 441 29.95 18.31 12.30
C THR A 441 29.38 18.57 10.90
N PHE A 442 29.08 17.51 10.14
CA PHE A 442 28.46 17.60 8.81
C PHE A 442 27.13 18.34 8.86
N LEU A 443 26.25 18.05 9.84
CA LEU A 443 24.98 18.76 10.02
C LEU A 443 25.19 20.28 10.20
N GLN A 444 26.20 20.67 10.97
CA GLN A 444 26.47 22.08 11.27
C GLN A 444 27.15 22.81 10.10
N THR A 445 28.14 22.18 9.48
CA THR A 445 28.99 22.85 8.47
C THR A 445 28.42 22.80 7.06
N GLU A 446 27.92 21.64 6.65
CA GLU A 446 27.46 21.41 5.27
C GLU A 446 25.94 21.53 5.14
N GLN A 447 25.19 20.98 6.09
CA GLN A 447 23.71 21.09 6.07
C GLN A 447 23.20 22.38 6.73
N LYS A 448 24.09 23.19 7.34
CA LYS A 448 23.76 24.44 8.04
C LYS A 448 22.59 24.30 9.02
N MET A 449 22.51 23.14 9.67
CA MET A 449 21.47 22.82 10.64
C MET A 449 21.95 23.14 12.05
N LYS A 450 21.10 23.80 12.83
CA LYS A 450 21.31 23.92 14.28
C LYS A 450 21.02 22.56 14.91
N VAL A 451 22.01 22.00 15.61
CA VAL A 451 21.84 20.75 16.35
C VAL A 451 21.21 21.04 17.69
N ASP A 452 20.06 20.41 17.94
CA ASP A 452 19.44 20.36 19.26
C ASP A 452 20.08 19.19 20.03
N GLU A 453 20.93 19.51 20.99
CA GLU A 453 21.75 18.52 21.73
C GLU A 453 20.89 17.54 22.51
N GLU A 454 19.81 18.02 23.15
CA GLU A 454 18.91 17.16 23.93
C GLU A 454 18.15 16.21 23.02
N ALA A 455 17.59 16.72 21.93
CA ALA A 455 16.89 15.90 20.94
C ALA A 455 17.84 14.93 20.22
N PHE A 456 19.07 15.37 19.90
CA PHE A 456 20.09 14.51 19.29
C PHE A 456 20.44 13.33 20.22
N ALA A 457 20.61 13.59 21.53
CA ALA A 457 20.89 12.54 22.49
C ALA A 457 19.71 11.56 22.65
N LYS A 458 18.47 12.07 22.63
CA LYS A 458 17.27 11.21 22.65
C LYS A 458 17.13 10.34 21.39
N ASP A 459 17.54 10.85 20.24
CA ASP A 459 17.46 10.18 18.95
C ASP A 459 18.72 9.37 18.62
N LEU A 460 19.71 9.24 19.51
CA LEU A 460 21.03 8.69 19.20
C LEU A 460 20.98 7.28 18.59
N GLU A 461 20.16 6.38 19.14
CA GLU A 461 19.99 5.02 18.61
C GLU A 461 19.36 5.03 17.21
N PHE A 462 18.35 5.87 17.00
CA PHE A 462 17.76 6.10 15.69
C PHE A 462 18.80 6.67 14.71
N ILE A 463 19.58 7.65 15.11
CA ILE A 463 20.62 8.27 14.28
C ILE A 463 21.68 7.22 13.88
N ARG A 464 22.14 6.39 14.80
CA ARG A 464 23.07 5.28 14.49
C ARG A 464 22.49 4.31 13.48
N ALA A 465 21.23 3.90 13.68
CA ALA A 465 20.55 2.98 12.78
C ALA A 465 20.42 3.56 11.37
N MET A 466 20.06 4.85 11.26
CA MET A 466 19.88 5.52 9.97
C MET A 466 21.21 5.79 9.24
N ILE A 467 22.27 6.14 9.96
CA ILE A 467 23.63 6.24 9.38
C ILE A 467 24.05 4.89 8.81
N HIS A 468 23.87 3.81 9.58
CA HIS A 468 24.19 2.46 9.12
C HIS A 468 23.36 2.09 7.87
N TYR A 469 22.06 2.36 7.92
CA TYR A 469 21.11 2.09 6.84
C TYR A 469 21.51 2.78 5.52
N ASP A 470 21.80 4.07 5.55
CA ASP A 470 22.11 4.83 4.34
C ASP A 470 23.54 4.54 3.81
N ILE A 471 24.50 4.23 4.69
CA ILE A 471 25.84 3.76 4.28
C ILE A 471 25.75 2.37 3.65
N ASP A 472 24.97 1.45 4.22
CA ASP A 472 24.77 0.13 3.60
C ASP A 472 24.13 0.24 2.22
N ASP A 473 23.16 1.13 2.06
CA ASP A 473 22.53 1.39 0.77
C ASP A 473 23.55 1.90 -0.26
N ALA A 474 24.38 2.84 0.15
CA ALA A 474 25.40 3.45 -0.72
C ALA A 474 26.49 2.48 -1.16
N LEU A 475 26.95 1.59 -0.25
CA LEU A 475 28.10 0.70 -0.51
C LEU A 475 27.69 -0.70 -0.97
N PHE A 476 26.62 -1.25 -0.42
CA PHE A 476 26.30 -2.69 -0.55
C PHE A 476 24.92 -2.95 -1.14
N GLY A 477 24.12 -1.88 -1.33
CA GLY A 477 22.80 -1.93 -1.96
C GLY A 477 21.67 -2.34 -1.01
N VAL A 478 20.45 -2.31 -1.57
CA VAL A 478 19.16 -2.45 -0.86
C VAL A 478 19.10 -3.70 0.03
N ASN A 479 19.67 -4.82 -0.40
CA ASN A 479 19.58 -6.08 0.38
C ASN A 479 20.38 -6.02 1.68
N GLU A 480 21.58 -5.45 1.69
CA GLU A 480 22.37 -5.32 2.92
C GLU A 480 21.72 -4.31 3.89
N ARG A 481 21.32 -3.17 3.35
CA ARG A 481 20.51 -2.17 4.07
C ARG A 481 19.31 -2.81 4.77
N GLN A 482 18.53 -3.61 4.04
CA GLN A 482 17.34 -4.25 4.58
C GLN A 482 17.67 -5.29 5.65
N LYS A 483 18.73 -6.07 5.46
CA LYS A 483 19.19 -7.07 6.43
C LYS A 483 19.57 -6.42 7.76
N ASN A 484 20.31 -5.34 7.73
CA ASN A 484 20.72 -4.62 8.92
C ASN A 484 19.54 -3.92 9.61
N LEU A 485 18.61 -3.34 8.84
CA LEU A 485 17.39 -2.77 9.39
C LEU A 485 16.57 -3.82 10.15
N VAL A 486 16.29 -4.96 9.50
CA VAL A 486 15.54 -6.08 10.12
C VAL A 486 16.24 -6.61 11.37
N SER A 487 17.57 -6.66 11.38
CA SER A 487 18.35 -7.10 12.56
C SER A 487 18.19 -6.20 13.79
N LYS A 488 17.83 -4.93 13.58
CA LYS A 488 17.62 -3.92 14.63
C LYS A 488 16.15 -3.64 14.91
N ASP A 489 15.25 -4.10 14.05
CA ASP A 489 13.81 -3.90 14.17
C ASP A 489 13.21 -4.81 15.25
N PRO A 490 12.73 -4.28 16.38
CA PRO A 490 12.22 -5.09 17.49
C PRO A 490 10.99 -5.93 17.13
N GLN A 491 10.10 -5.43 16.25
CA GLN A 491 8.95 -6.20 15.76
C GLN A 491 9.40 -7.40 14.92
N ALA A 492 10.37 -7.18 14.02
CA ALA A 492 10.92 -8.26 13.22
C ALA A 492 11.66 -9.29 14.08
N GLN A 493 12.43 -8.84 15.08
CA GLN A 493 13.11 -9.74 16.02
C GLN A 493 12.12 -10.53 16.88
N PHE A 494 11.04 -9.90 17.35
CA PHE A 494 9.96 -10.60 18.05
C PHE A 494 9.32 -11.66 17.15
N ALA A 495 9.03 -11.33 15.87
CA ALA A 495 8.46 -12.26 14.90
C ALA A 495 9.37 -13.46 14.65
N LEU A 496 10.69 -13.27 14.55
CA LEU A 496 11.66 -14.35 14.42
C LEU A 496 11.60 -15.33 15.61
N GLY A 497 11.35 -14.83 16.81
CA GLY A 497 11.14 -15.63 18.00
C GLY A 497 9.86 -16.48 17.99
N GLN A 498 8.89 -16.19 17.11
CA GLN A 498 7.59 -16.87 17.04
C GLN A 498 7.56 -18.08 16.09
N PHE A 499 8.65 -18.46 15.44
CA PHE A 499 8.64 -19.58 14.50
C PHE A 499 8.27 -20.93 15.13
N GLY A 500 8.45 -21.11 16.43
CA GLY A 500 7.96 -22.30 17.13
C GLY A 500 6.45 -22.46 17.04
N GLU A 501 5.69 -21.36 17.13
CA GLU A 501 4.24 -21.35 16.96
C GLU A 501 3.86 -21.52 15.47
N ALA A 502 4.58 -20.87 14.56
CA ALA A 502 4.35 -21.00 13.12
C ALA A 502 4.54 -22.44 12.61
N VAL A 503 5.49 -23.20 13.18
CA VAL A 503 5.69 -24.63 12.89
C VAL A 503 4.44 -25.41 13.28
N LYS A 504 3.91 -25.22 14.50
CA LYS A 504 2.68 -25.90 14.97
C LYS A 504 1.49 -25.61 14.06
N LEU A 505 1.31 -24.38 13.61
CA LEU A 505 0.26 -24.02 12.65
C LEU A 505 0.43 -24.73 11.31
N THR A 506 1.65 -24.78 10.80
CA THR A 506 1.95 -25.48 9.53
C THR A 506 1.62 -26.98 9.63
N GLU A 507 1.87 -27.62 10.75
CA GLU A 507 1.52 -29.01 11.01
C GLU A 507 0.01 -29.22 11.09
N LEU A 508 -0.72 -28.32 11.77
CA LEU A 508 -2.19 -28.35 11.84
C LEU A 508 -2.83 -28.19 10.46
N SER A 509 -2.35 -27.26 9.65
CA SER A 509 -2.83 -27.02 8.28
C SER A 509 -2.61 -28.26 7.39
N ARG A 510 -1.45 -28.92 7.47
CA ARG A 510 -1.13 -30.14 6.70
C ARG A 510 -2.02 -31.33 7.06
N ASN A 511 -2.27 -31.55 8.33
CA ASN A 511 -3.10 -32.69 8.81
C ASN A 511 -4.54 -32.58 8.31
N LYS A 512 -5.06 -31.36 8.09
CA LYS A 512 -6.40 -31.14 7.49
C LYS A 512 -6.44 -31.44 6.00
N THR A 513 -5.40 -31.09 5.27
CA THR A 513 -5.33 -31.34 3.82
C THR A 513 -5.34 -32.85 3.54
N THR A 514 -4.66 -33.64 4.36
CA THR A 514 -4.66 -35.11 4.25
C THR A 514 -6.01 -35.75 4.62
N SER A 515 -6.78 -35.17 5.52
CA SER A 515 -8.12 -35.69 5.90
C SER A 515 -9.21 -35.36 4.88
N LYS A 516 -9.09 -34.26 4.11
CA LYS A 516 -10.01 -33.89 3.01
C LYS A 516 -9.77 -34.68 1.72
N GLY A 517 -8.56 -35.19 1.49
CA GLY A 517 -8.20 -35.97 0.30
C GLY A 517 -8.53 -37.47 0.40
N GLY A 518 -9.08 -37.94 1.52
CA GLY A 518 -9.43 -39.34 1.80
C GLY A 518 -10.95 -39.65 1.84
N GLN A 519 -11.81 -38.73 1.37
CA GLN A 519 -13.26 -38.95 1.23
C GLN A 519 -13.70 -38.93 -0.21
#